data_6959c7bd48dad448fa6b91cb93a99ffa
#
_entry.id   6959c7bd48dad448fa6b91cb93a99ffa
#
_cell.length_a   1.000
_cell.length_b   1.000
_cell.length_c   1.000
_cell.angle_alpha   90.00
_cell.angle_beta   90.00
_cell.angle_gamma   90.00
#
_symmetry.space_group_name_H-M   'P 1'
#
loop_
_entity.id
_entity.type
_entity.pdbx_description
1 polymer ?
#
loop_
_entity_poly.entity_id
_entity_poly.type
_entity_poly.pdbx_seq_one_letter_code
_entity_poly.pdbx_strand_id
1 'polypeptide(L)'
;MKLNKIVKGVFAVALVATLAACGGAKDATQTKGDATSQGEIAVISRESGSGTRGAFIELTKVEVKGDDGKKKDMTIDTAEIANSTNIVMTSVANNPAAIGYISLGSVNDKVKALKVDGVEATAAGVKDGSYKLSRPFNIATKGEASPEAQDFINFILSKQGQEVVEKEGYIAKIETPAEYTGKGMKGKITISGSSSVTPVMEKLKEAYNVINPDMAIQIQQSDSTTGMTDAINGISDIGMASRELKEEEKASLTPTVIALDGIAIIVNNENAITDMSMEQIKGVYTGEITAWDALAAK
;
A
#
# COMPACT_ATOMS: atom_id res chain seq x y z
N MET A 1 16.73 -63.34 16.29
CA MET A 1 17.76 -64.29 15.82
C MET A 1 18.74 -63.53 14.92
N LYS A 2 20.02 -63.45 15.39
CA LYS A 2 21.30 -63.12 14.69
C LYS A 2 21.36 -61.70 14.03
N LEU A 3 22.04 -60.65 14.54
CA LEU A 3 23.47 -60.45 14.90
C LEU A 3 24.45 -60.70 13.74
N ASN A 4 25.12 -59.65 13.24
CA ASN A 4 26.56 -59.57 12.98
C ASN A 4 26.89 -58.22 12.31
N LYS A 5 27.61 -57.36 12.98
CA LYS A 5 29.09 -57.13 13.09
C LYS A 5 29.66 -56.26 11.95
N ILE A 6 29.99 -55.02 12.26
CA ILE A 6 31.31 -54.36 12.39
C ILE A 6 32.29 -54.61 11.23
N VAL A 7 32.75 -53.55 10.56
CA VAL A 7 34.16 -53.33 10.23
C VAL A 7 34.50 -51.84 10.28
N LYS A 8 35.45 -51.51 11.14
CA LYS A 8 36.18 -50.24 11.22
C LYS A 8 37.31 -50.25 10.16
N GLY A 9 37.55 -49.12 9.52
CA GLY A 9 38.73 -48.92 8.71
C GLY A 9 39.27 -47.50 8.89
N VAL A 10 40.27 -47.40 9.73
CA VAL A 10 41.14 -46.22 9.94
C VAL A 10 42.20 -46.26 8.86
N PHE A 11 42.43 -45.14 8.14
CA PHE A 11 43.70 -44.88 7.52
C PHE A 11 44.08 -43.40 7.72
N ALA A 12 45.22 -43.27 8.39
CA ALA A 12 45.93 -42.02 8.64
C ALA A 12 47.15 -41.94 7.68
N VAL A 13 47.73 -40.75 7.65
CA VAL A 13 49.11 -40.38 7.15
C VAL A 13 49.11 -40.01 5.64
N ALA A 14 49.71 -38.89 5.22
CA ALA A 14 50.87 -38.17 5.63
C ALA A 14 50.92 -36.71 5.13
N LEU A 15 51.55 -35.91 5.93
CA LEU A 15 52.04 -34.55 5.75
C LEU A 15 53.15 -34.52 4.68
N VAL A 16 53.13 -33.58 3.71
CA VAL A 16 54.34 -33.09 3.04
C VAL A 16 54.28 -31.56 2.97
N ALA A 17 55.14 -30.94 3.75
CA ALA A 17 55.43 -29.53 3.66
C ALA A 17 56.51 -29.28 2.61
N THR A 18 56.34 -28.35 1.70
CA THR A 18 57.44 -27.70 0.98
C THR A 18 57.26 -26.20 1.02
N LEU A 19 58.16 -25.57 1.78
CA LEU A 19 58.44 -24.13 1.72
C LEU A 19 59.20 -23.82 0.44
N ALA A 20 58.76 -22.82 -0.28
CA ALA A 20 59.68 -22.00 -1.12
C ALA A 20 59.23 -20.54 -1.01
N ALA A 21 60.10 -19.72 -0.52
CA ALA A 21 59.95 -18.29 -0.36
C ALA A 21 60.21 -17.57 -1.67
N CYS A 22 59.54 -16.45 -1.90
CA CYS A 22 60.08 -15.12 -2.20
C CYS A 22 59.10 -14.25 -2.95
N GLY A 23 58.85 -13.09 -2.39
CA GLY A 23 58.79 -11.83 -3.12
C GLY A 23 57.41 -11.22 -3.38
N GLY A 24 57.10 -10.17 -2.67
CA GLY A 24 56.16 -9.14 -3.12
C GLY A 24 55.00 -8.90 -2.20
N ALA A 25 55.22 -8.20 -1.11
CA ALA A 25 54.19 -7.51 -0.36
C ALA A 25 53.53 -6.48 -1.30
N LYS A 26 52.29 -6.74 -1.69
CA LYS A 26 51.34 -5.69 -2.04
C LYS A 26 50.27 -5.74 -0.98
N ASP A 27 50.19 -4.68 -0.22
CA ASP A 27 49.11 -4.36 0.69
C ASP A 27 47.76 -4.70 0.01
N ALA A 28 47.17 -5.77 0.46
CA ALA A 28 45.73 -5.93 0.29
C ALA A 28 45.11 -5.02 1.35
N THR A 29 44.99 -3.74 1.01
CA THR A 29 44.02 -2.86 1.66
C THR A 29 42.67 -3.54 1.53
N GLN A 30 42.26 -4.21 2.61
CA GLN A 30 40.86 -4.50 2.82
C GLN A 30 40.15 -3.13 2.83
N THR A 31 39.63 -2.73 1.67
CA THR A 31 38.57 -1.75 1.60
C THR A 31 37.45 -2.33 2.50
N LYS A 32 37.34 -1.76 3.70
CA LYS A 32 36.11 -1.83 4.45
C LYS A 32 35.03 -1.40 3.44
N GLY A 33 34.22 -2.33 2.96
CA GLY A 33 33.07 -2.01 2.16
C GLY A 33 32.27 -0.98 2.96
N ASP A 34 32.13 0.19 2.39
CA ASP A 34 31.23 1.22 2.90
C ASP A 34 29.84 0.59 2.94
N ALA A 35 29.29 0.45 4.13
CA ALA A 35 28.05 -0.27 4.41
C ALA A 35 26.80 0.52 3.99
N THR A 36 26.83 1.26 2.87
CA THR A 36 25.74 2.16 2.46
C THR A 36 25.30 2.04 0.99
N SER A 37 25.96 1.24 0.16
CA SER A 37 25.46 1.01 -1.19
C SER A 37 24.30 0.01 -1.15
N GLN A 38 23.07 0.49 -1.27
CA GLN A 38 21.87 -0.36 -1.35
C GLN A 38 21.62 -0.90 -2.77
N GLY A 39 22.49 -0.56 -3.72
CA GLY A 39 22.46 -1.05 -5.09
C GLY A 39 21.27 -0.54 -5.91
N GLU A 40 20.80 -1.38 -6.82
CA GLU A 40 19.68 -1.08 -7.72
C GLU A 40 18.35 -1.02 -6.95
N ILE A 41 17.49 -0.07 -7.31
CA ILE A 41 16.18 0.11 -6.67
C ILE A 41 15.19 -0.94 -7.20
N ALA A 42 14.64 -1.76 -6.33
CA ALA A 42 13.54 -2.67 -6.65
C ALA A 42 12.20 -1.94 -6.54
N VAL A 43 11.64 -1.53 -7.68
CA VAL A 43 10.38 -0.79 -7.73
C VAL A 43 9.20 -1.74 -7.61
N ILE A 44 8.32 -1.48 -6.64
CA ILE A 44 7.06 -2.22 -6.46
C ILE A 44 5.90 -1.27 -6.78
N SER A 45 5.06 -1.67 -7.72
CA SER A 45 3.86 -0.96 -8.10
C SER A 45 2.61 -1.81 -7.85
N ARG A 46 1.46 -1.24 -8.09
CA ARG A 46 0.17 -1.90 -7.94
C ARG A 46 -0.40 -2.30 -9.30
N GLU A 47 -1.36 -3.20 -9.28
CA GLU A 47 -2.16 -3.63 -10.42
C GLU A 47 -2.91 -2.47 -11.08
N SER A 48 -3.26 -2.60 -12.36
CA SER A 48 -3.89 -1.53 -13.15
C SER A 48 -5.27 -1.07 -12.63
N GLY A 49 -6.02 -1.96 -11.97
CA GLY A 49 -7.30 -1.64 -11.34
C GLY A 49 -7.19 -0.91 -10.01
N SER A 50 -5.97 -0.83 -9.43
CA SER A 50 -5.74 -0.20 -8.14
C SER A 50 -6.02 1.30 -8.15
N GLY A 51 -6.92 1.74 -7.24
CA GLY A 51 -7.15 3.17 -7.01
C GLY A 51 -5.92 3.87 -6.45
N THR A 52 -5.11 3.16 -5.63
CA THR A 52 -3.85 3.70 -5.10
C THR A 52 -2.86 3.98 -6.22
N ARG A 53 -2.72 3.05 -7.19
CA ARG A 53 -1.88 3.30 -8.37
C ARG A 53 -2.38 4.50 -9.15
N GLY A 54 -3.67 4.56 -9.47
CA GLY A 54 -4.24 5.67 -10.21
C GLY A 54 -3.97 7.03 -9.56
N ALA A 55 -4.24 7.16 -8.25
CA ALA A 55 -3.96 8.38 -7.52
C ALA A 55 -2.45 8.68 -7.42
N PHE A 56 -1.61 7.67 -7.18
CA PHE A 56 -0.16 7.81 -7.09
C PHE A 56 0.44 8.34 -8.39
N ILE A 57 0.18 7.71 -9.53
CA ILE A 57 0.77 8.12 -10.81
C ILE A 57 0.30 9.51 -11.26
N GLU A 58 -0.95 9.89 -10.94
CA GLU A 58 -1.48 11.22 -11.21
C GLU A 58 -0.80 12.29 -10.35
N LEU A 59 -0.72 12.08 -9.03
CA LEU A 59 -0.15 13.04 -8.07
C LEU A 59 1.35 13.22 -8.26
N THR A 60 2.08 12.13 -8.52
CA THR A 60 3.55 12.16 -8.73
C THR A 60 3.96 12.52 -10.16
N LYS A 61 3.00 12.70 -11.08
CA LYS A 61 3.25 12.96 -12.50
C LYS A 61 4.02 11.83 -13.21
N VAL A 62 3.93 10.61 -12.70
CA VAL A 62 4.32 9.38 -13.43
C VAL A 62 3.36 9.14 -14.59
N GLU A 63 2.09 9.52 -14.45
CA GLU A 63 1.15 9.58 -15.57
C GLU A 63 1.37 10.86 -16.37
N VAL A 64 1.56 10.72 -17.67
CA VAL A 64 1.72 11.84 -18.60
C VAL A 64 0.58 11.89 -19.62
N LYS A 65 0.24 13.08 -20.08
CA LYS A 65 -0.72 13.25 -21.17
C LYS A 65 0.03 13.27 -22.49
N GLY A 66 -0.26 12.32 -23.38
CA GLY A 66 0.30 12.26 -24.72
C GLY A 66 -0.27 13.34 -25.63
N ASP A 67 0.32 13.51 -26.82
CA ASP A 67 -0.11 14.47 -27.86
C ASP A 67 -1.52 14.16 -28.37
N ASP A 68 -1.95 12.90 -28.28
CA ASP A 68 -3.31 12.45 -28.60
C ASP A 68 -4.33 12.75 -27.48
N GLY A 69 -3.90 13.41 -26.42
CA GLY A 69 -4.72 13.76 -25.27
C GLY A 69 -4.97 12.62 -24.29
N LYS A 70 -4.48 11.41 -24.60
CA LYS A 70 -4.63 10.24 -23.71
C LYS A 70 -3.60 10.26 -22.59
N LYS A 71 -4.02 9.82 -21.43
CA LYS A 71 -3.14 9.60 -20.29
C LYS A 71 -2.37 8.30 -20.47
N LYS A 72 -1.06 8.33 -20.21
CA LYS A 72 -0.16 7.19 -20.28
C LYS A 72 0.58 7.03 -18.95
N ASP A 73 0.45 5.88 -18.34
CA ASP A 73 1.23 5.48 -17.17
C ASP A 73 2.66 5.14 -17.63
N MET A 74 3.64 5.84 -17.07
CA MET A 74 5.06 5.70 -17.39
C MET A 74 5.80 4.88 -16.34
N THR A 75 5.07 4.13 -15.50
CA THR A 75 5.70 3.20 -14.54
C THR A 75 6.62 2.25 -15.29
N ILE A 76 7.87 2.13 -14.82
CA ILE A 76 8.91 1.26 -15.40
C ILE A 76 8.40 -0.18 -15.56
N ASP A 77 8.66 -0.78 -16.70
CA ASP A 77 8.16 -2.12 -17.05
C ASP A 77 8.74 -3.25 -16.16
N THR A 78 9.88 -2.99 -15.51
CA THR A 78 10.54 -3.93 -14.59
C THR A 78 9.94 -3.87 -13.17
N ALA A 79 8.99 -2.98 -12.89
CA ALA A 79 8.36 -2.90 -11.60
C ALA A 79 7.62 -4.21 -11.25
N GLU A 80 7.86 -4.73 -10.04
CA GLU A 80 7.04 -5.81 -9.49
C GLU A 80 5.60 -5.33 -9.30
N ILE A 81 4.64 -6.09 -9.80
CA ILE A 81 3.22 -5.75 -9.68
C ILE A 81 2.57 -6.52 -8.54
N ALA A 82 2.20 -5.80 -7.50
CA ALA A 82 1.51 -6.33 -6.32
C ALA A 82 0.00 -6.05 -6.43
N ASN A 83 -0.82 -7.07 -6.18
CA ASN A 83 -2.28 -6.99 -6.32
C ASN A 83 -3.02 -6.61 -5.02
N SER A 84 -2.32 -6.16 -4.00
CA SER A 84 -2.94 -5.64 -2.77
C SER A 84 -1.97 -4.80 -1.94
N THR A 85 -2.51 -3.98 -1.03
CA THR A 85 -1.73 -3.20 -0.05
C THR A 85 -0.80 -4.08 0.78
N ASN A 86 -1.29 -5.23 1.26
CA ASN A 86 -0.51 -6.16 2.08
C ASN A 86 0.66 -6.81 1.32
N ILE A 87 0.50 -7.08 0.02
CA ILE A 87 1.59 -7.64 -0.79
C ILE A 87 2.68 -6.60 -0.98
N VAL A 88 2.35 -5.34 -1.32
CA VAL A 88 3.35 -4.25 -1.39
C VAL A 88 4.13 -4.17 -0.08
N MET A 89 3.44 -4.10 1.05
CA MET A 89 4.08 -3.99 2.36
C MET A 89 4.99 -5.19 2.66
N THR A 90 4.55 -6.41 2.32
CA THR A 90 5.35 -7.63 2.53
C THR A 90 6.57 -7.67 1.62
N SER A 91 6.44 -7.32 0.34
CA SER A 91 7.56 -7.27 -0.60
C SER A 91 8.60 -6.24 -0.15
N VAL A 92 8.17 -5.04 0.28
CA VAL A 92 9.09 -4.00 0.80
C VAL A 92 9.75 -4.45 2.10
N ALA A 93 9.00 -5.04 3.03
CA ALA A 93 9.55 -5.51 4.31
C ALA A 93 10.64 -6.60 4.14
N ASN A 94 10.55 -7.40 3.08
CA ASN A 94 11.48 -8.52 2.83
C ASN A 94 12.61 -8.18 1.85
N ASN A 95 12.66 -6.97 1.29
CA ASN A 95 13.67 -6.57 0.34
C ASN A 95 14.28 -5.19 0.70
N PRO A 96 15.52 -5.14 1.23
CA PRO A 96 16.18 -3.88 1.59
C PRO A 96 16.30 -2.87 0.45
N ALA A 97 16.33 -3.33 -0.80
CA ALA A 97 16.41 -2.47 -1.98
C ALA A 97 15.05 -1.98 -2.50
N ALA A 98 13.93 -2.42 -1.89
CA ALA A 98 12.61 -2.13 -2.41
C ALA A 98 12.08 -0.75 -2.01
N ILE A 99 11.32 -0.17 -2.92
CA ILE A 99 10.44 0.97 -2.71
C ILE A 99 9.02 0.62 -3.16
N GLY A 100 8.04 1.07 -2.41
CA GLY A 100 6.62 0.88 -2.74
C GLY A 100 5.77 2.05 -2.25
N TYR A 101 4.47 1.99 -2.50
CA TYR A 101 3.52 2.96 -1.99
C TYR A 101 2.25 2.25 -1.49
N ILE A 102 1.74 2.69 -0.35
CA ILE A 102 0.53 2.15 0.27
C ILE A 102 -0.34 3.25 0.87
N SER A 103 -1.54 2.91 1.29
CA SER A 103 -2.37 3.75 2.16
C SER A 103 -1.62 4.09 3.46
N LEU A 104 -1.65 5.35 3.86
CA LEU A 104 -1.00 5.83 5.10
C LEU A 104 -1.57 5.12 6.33
N GLY A 105 -2.90 4.94 6.40
CA GLY A 105 -3.53 4.21 7.51
C GLY A 105 -3.17 2.72 7.59
N SER A 106 -2.49 2.17 6.56
CA SER A 106 -2.00 0.78 6.56
C SER A 106 -0.53 0.65 7.00
N VAL A 107 0.18 1.76 7.17
CA VAL A 107 1.61 1.73 7.57
C VAL A 107 1.74 1.16 8.99
N ASN A 108 2.70 0.27 9.17
CA ASN A 108 3.04 -0.32 10.47
C ASN A 108 4.56 -0.47 10.62
N ASP A 109 5.00 -1.07 11.71
CA ASP A 109 6.41 -1.26 12.11
C ASP A 109 7.25 -2.14 11.17
N LYS A 110 6.65 -2.82 10.20
CA LYS A 110 7.37 -3.68 9.24
C LYS A 110 8.08 -2.88 8.15
N VAL A 111 7.65 -1.65 7.91
CA VAL A 111 8.19 -0.79 6.86
C VAL A 111 8.38 0.64 7.35
N LYS A 112 9.27 1.37 6.71
CA LYS A 112 9.52 2.79 6.99
C LYS A 112 8.82 3.67 5.96
N ALA A 113 7.95 4.59 6.41
CA ALA A 113 7.43 5.65 5.57
C ALA A 113 8.47 6.77 5.41
N LEU A 114 8.65 7.22 4.17
CA LEU A 114 9.53 8.36 3.87
C LEU A 114 8.76 9.68 4.02
N LYS A 115 9.50 10.74 4.31
CA LYS A 115 9.04 12.11 4.05
C LYS A 115 8.96 12.33 2.55
N VAL A 116 8.08 13.24 2.15
CA VAL A 116 7.99 13.71 0.77
C VAL A 116 8.14 15.22 0.77
N ASP A 117 9.13 15.73 0.04
CA ASP A 117 9.50 17.15 0.05
C ASP A 117 9.71 17.71 1.47
N GLY A 118 10.33 16.92 2.35
CA GLY A 118 10.59 17.26 3.75
C GLY A 118 9.38 17.11 4.68
N VAL A 119 8.20 16.75 4.18
CA VAL A 119 6.96 16.62 4.96
C VAL A 119 6.72 15.17 5.35
N GLU A 120 6.46 14.93 6.63
CA GLU A 120 6.12 13.59 7.14
C GLU A 120 4.76 13.11 6.64
N ALA A 121 4.68 11.83 6.29
CA ALA A 121 3.43 11.18 5.94
C ALA A 121 2.59 10.95 7.22
N THR A 122 1.77 11.91 7.58
CA THR A 122 0.91 11.87 8.77
C THR A 122 -0.51 12.31 8.45
N ALA A 123 -1.49 11.85 9.25
CA ALA A 123 -2.87 12.29 9.12
C ALA A 123 -2.99 13.82 9.28
N ALA A 124 -2.20 14.43 10.17
CA ALA A 124 -2.17 15.88 10.34
C ALA A 124 -1.70 16.61 9.08
N GLY A 125 -0.58 16.14 8.46
CA GLY A 125 -0.06 16.72 7.22
C GLY A 125 -1.00 16.54 6.02
N VAL A 126 -1.76 15.45 5.98
CA VAL A 126 -2.83 15.27 4.98
C VAL A 126 -3.98 16.25 5.23
N LYS A 127 -4.40 16.41 6.48
CA LYS A 127 -5.53 17.27 6.88
C LYS A 127 -5.27 18.74 6.60
N ASP A 128 -4.07 19.23 6.89
CA ASP A 128 -3.68 20.64 6.66
C ASP A 128 -3.19 20.90 5.23
N GLY A 129 -3.06 19.83 4.40
CA GLY A 129 -2.63 19.90 3.00
C GLY A 129 -1.14 20.12 2.81
N SER A 130 -0.29 20.03 3.84
CA SER A 130 1.16 20.06 3.71
C SER A 130 1.69 18.80 3.03
N TYR A 131 1.14 17.61 3.36
CA TYR A 131 1.45 16.36 2.67
C TYR A 131 0.61 16.21 1.39
N LYS A 132 1.26 16.27 0.24
CA LYS A 132 0.58 16.39 -1.08
C LYS A 132 0.05 15.07 -1.65
N LEU A 133 0.58 13.93 -1.23
CA LEU A 133 0.13 12.62 -1.69
C LEU A 133 -1.10 12.16 -0.89
N SER A 134 -2.26 12.69 -1.24
CA SER A 134 -3.53 12.38 -0.59
C SER A 134 -4.66 12.18 -1.59
N ARG A 135 -5.68 11.41 -1.17
CA ARG A 135 -6.82 11.06 -2.01
C ARG A 135 -8.04 10.76 -1.16
N PRO A 136 -9.27 10.83 -1.74
CA PRO A 136 -10.45 10.36 -1.05
C PRO A 136 -10.53 8.82 -1.02
N PHE A 137 -11.13 8.31 0.04
CA PHE A 137 -11.75 7.01 0.08
C PHE A 137 -13.23 7.16 -0.21
N ASN A 138 -13.67 6.51 -1.26
CA ASN A 138 -15.06 6.53 -1.71
C ASN A 138 -15.72 5.17 -1.51
N ILE A 139 -16.97 5.21 -1.14
CA ILE A 139 -17.92 4.13 -1.39
C ILE A 139 -18.89 4.59 -2.48
N ALA A 140 -19.50 3.65 -3.18
CA ALA A 140 -20.47 3.98 -4.22
C ALA A 140 -21.57 2.95 -4.30
N THR A 141 -22.79 3.43 -4.60
CA THR A 141 -23.99 2.61 -4.77
C THR A 141 -24.61 2.82 -6.15
N LYS A 142 -25.29 1.81 -6.66
CA LYS A 142 -26.05 1.92 -7.91
C LYS A 142 -27.48 2.37 -7.60
N GLY A 143 -27.82 3.59 -8.04
CA GLY A 143 -29.12 4.18 -7.73
C GLY A 143 -29.35 4.37 -6.23
N GLU A 144 -30.59 4.14 -5.78
CA GLU A 144 -30.92 4.17 -4.35
C GLU A 144 -30.38 2.91 -3.66
N ALA A 145 -29.66 3.11 -2.56
CA ALA A 145 -29.16 2.02 -1.73
C ALA A 145 -30.33 1.27 -1.08
N SER A 146 -30.18 -0.03 -0.85
CA SER A 146 -31.14 -0.77 -0.01
C SER A 146 -31.22 -0.15 1.39
N PRO A 147 -32.33 -0.34 2.11
CA PRO A 147 -32.43 0.17 3.49
C PRO A 147 -31.27 -0.26 4.39
N GLU A 148 -30.79 -1.50 4.23
CA GLU A 148 -29.68 -2.06 4.97
C GLU A 148 -28.34 -1.37 4.61
N ALA A 149 -28.10 -1.18 3.30
CA ALA A 149 -26.91 -0.49 2.83
C ALA A 149 -26.92 0.99 3.23
N GLN A 150 -28.07 1.66 3.11
CA GLN A 150 -28.22 3.06 3.50
C GLN A 150 -28.01 3.26 5.02
N ASP A 151 -28.52 2.34 5.85
CA ASP A 151 -28.34 2.42 7.30
C ASP A 151 -26.85 2.28 7.68
N PHE A 152 -26.11 1.35 7.03
CA PHE A 152 -24.68 1.24 7.24
C PHE A 152 -23.92 2.47 6.72
N ILE A 153 -24.30 3.04 5.58
CA ILE A 153 -23.74 4.31 5.08
C ILE A 153 -23.98 5.45 6.07
N ASN A 154 -25.18 5.55 6.65
CA ASN A 154 -25.51 6.53 7.66
C ASN A 154 -24.62 6.36 8.92
N PHE A 155 -24.34 5.12 9.33
CA PHE A 155 -23.39 4.85 10.41
C PHE A 155 -21.98 5.33 10.06
N ILE A 156 -21.46 4.97 8.88
CA ILE A 156 -20.12 5.38 8.42
C ILE A 156 -19.97 6.91 8.49
N LEU A 157 -20.99 7.66 8.07
CA LEU A 157 -20.98 9.12 8.02
C LEU A 157 -21.34 9.78 9.37
N SER A 158 -21.75 9.01 10.36
CA SER A 158 -22.07 9.50 11.69
C SER A 158 -20.84 9.82 12.51
N LYS A 159 -21.05 10.46 13.69
CA LYS A 159 -20.01 10.72 14.66
C LYS A 159 -19.27 9.45 15.07
N GLN A 160 -20.00 8.39 15.40
CA GLN A 160 -19.42 7.11 15.79
C GLN A 160 -18.59 6.49 14.67
N GLY A 161 -19.07 6.52 13.42
CA GLY A 161 -18.33 6.03 12.27
C GLY A 161 -17.08 6.87 11.97
N GLN A 162 -17.17 8.18 12.04
CA GLN A 162 -16.04 9.07 11.79
C GLN A 162 -14.98 9.01 12.91
N GLU A 163 -15.38 8.75 14.17
CA GLU A 163 -14.45 8.44 15.26
C GLU A 163 -13.65 7.13 14.99
N VAL A 164 -14.28 6.11 14.39
CA VAL A 164 -13.57 4.91 13.92
C VAL A 164 -12.56 5.27 12.82
N VAL A 165 -12.96 6.08 11.84
CA VAL A 165 -12.08 6.54 10.75
C VAL A 165 -10.82 7.22 11.30
N GLU A 166 -10.98 8.15 12.25
CA GLU A 166 -9.84 8.86 12.86
C GLU A 166 -8.97 7.95 13.73
N LYS A 167 -9.57 7.05 14.49
CA LYS A 167 -8.85 6.08 15.33
C LYS A 167 -7.96 5.15 14.51
N GLU A 168 -8.39 4.79 13.30
CA GLU A 168 -7.63 3.94 12.37
C GLU A 168 -6.60 4.75 11.55
N GLY A 169 -6.36 6.03 11.87
CA GLY A 169 -5.31 6.86 11.26
C GLY A 169 -5.69 7.53 9.94
N TYR A 170 -6.97 7.50 9.57
CA TYR A 170 -7.50 8.23 8.41
C TYR A 170 -8.04 9.60 8.83
N ILE A 171 -8.38 10.44 7.86
CA ILE A 171 -8.88 11.77 8.13
C ILE A 171 -10.40 11.78 7.90
N ALA A 172 -11.15 12.12 8.95
CA ALA A 172 -12.59 12.29 8.88
C ALA A 172 -12.96 13.35 7.83
N LYS A 173 -13.94 13.04 6.99
CA LYS A 173 -14.41 13.96 5.95
C LYS A 173 -15.48 14.92 6.44
N ILE A 174 -16.23 14.54 7.48
CA ILE A 174 -17.36 15.31 8.00
C ILE A 174 -16.91 16.02 9.26
N GLU A 175 -16.90 17.36 9.23
CA GLU A 175 -16.44 18.18 10.36
C GLU A 175 -17.40 18.12 11.56
N THR A 176 -18.72 18.06 11.29
CA THR A 176 -19.76 18.03 12.33
C THR A 176 -20.77 16.91 12.06
N PRO A 177 -20.34 15.64 12.20
CA PRO A 177 -21.21 14.53 11.90
C PRO A 177 -22.32 14.41 12.94
N ALA A 178 -23.53 14.06 12.48
CA ALA A 178 -24.64 13.75 13.37
C ALA A 178 -24.39 12.43 14.12
N GLU A 179 -25.03 12.27 15.28
CA GLU A 179 -24.97 10.99 15.97
C GLU A 179 -25.76 9.91 15.21
N TYR A 180 -25.25 8.70 15.19
CA TYR A 180 -25.98 7.57 14.65
C TYR A 180 -27.01 7.10 15.69
N THR A 181 -28.26 7.08 15.26
CA THR A 181 -29.39 6.70 16.12
C THR A 181 -30.10 5.42 15.69
N GLY A 182 -29.67 4.82 14.57
CA GLY A 182 -30.20 3.54 14.07
C GLY A 182 -29.88 2.40 15.02
N LYS A 183 -30.83 1.44 15.13
CA LYS A 183 -30.64 0.21 15.92
C LYS A 183 -31.61 -0.88 15.44
N GLY A 184 -31.20 -2.12 15.65
CA GLY A 184 -32.03 -3.29 15.36
C GLY A 184 -32.18 -3.56 13.85
N MET A 185 -31.32 -3.00 13.02
CA MET A 185 -31.25 -3.34 11.60
C MET A 185 -30.87 -4.81 11.44
N LYS A 186 -31.49 -5.49 10.48
CA LYS A 186 -31.27 -6.90 10.16
C LYS A 186 -31.14 -7.04 8.67
N GLY A 187 -30.49 -8.10 8.23
CA GLY A 187 -30.35 -8.40 6.82
C GLY A 187 -28.93 -8.71 6.42
N LYS A 188 -28.63 -8.53 5.14
CA LYS A 188 -27.30 -8.80 4.58
C LYS A 188 -26.97 -7.78 3.52
N ILE A 189 -25.73 -7.29 3.54
CA ILE A 189 -25.13 -6.52 2.44
C ILE A 189 -23.77 -7.09 2.06
N THR A 190 -23.41 -6.90 0.80
CA THR A 190 -22.10 -7.24 0.24
C THR A 190 -21.40 -5.97 -0.19
N ILE A 191 -20.14 -5.84 0.22
CA ILE A 191 -19.27 -4.71 -0.10
C ILE A 191 -18.04 -5.27 -0.81
N SER A 192 -17.66 -4.71 -1.95
CA SER A 192 -16.46 -5.17 -2.68
C SER A 192 -15.56 -4.02 -3.09
N GLY A 193 -14.26 -4.30 -3.26
CA GLY A 193 -13.33 -3.36 -3.87
C GLY A 193 -12.03 -3.16 -3.13
N SER A 194 -11.56 -1.93 -3.14
CA SER A 194 -10.22 -1.48 -2.80
C SER A 194 -9.60 -2.12 -1.56
N SER A 195 -8.44 -2.78 -1.75
CA SER A 195 -7.63 -3.33 -0.66
C SER A 195 -7.08 -2.27 0.32
N SER A 196 -7.03 -0.99 -0.09
CA SER A 196 -6.64 0.11 0.79
C SER A 196 -7.79 0.59 1.68
N VAL A 197 -9.04 0.46 1.23
CA VAL A 197 -10.25 0.83 2.00
C VAL A 197 -10.67 -0.30 2.94
N THR A 198 -10.38 -1.54 2.57
CA THR A 198 -10.79 -2.74 3.34
C THR A 198 -10.46 -2.66 4.83
N PRO A 199 -9.25 -2.25 5.29
CA PRO A 199 -8.95 -2.21 6.71
C PRO A 199 -9.89 -1.33 7.52
N VAL A 200 -10.15 -0.10 7.08
CA VAL A 200 -11.08 0.80 7.78
C VAL A 200 -12.53 0.32 7.67
N MET A 201 -12.90 -0.28 6.53
CA MET A 201 -14.25 -0.81 6.34
C MET A 201 -14.55 -1.99 7.29
N GLU A 202 -13.56 -2.86 7.54
CA GLU A 202 -13.71 -3.92 8.54
C GLU A 202 -13.90 -3.36 9.95
N LYS A 203 -13.20 -2.28 10.33
CA LYS A 203 -13.38 -1.62 11.61
C LYS A 203 -14.73 -0.92 11.76
N LEU A 204 -15.19 -0.29 10.70
CA LEU A 204 -16.53 0.30 10.64
C LEU A 204 -17.62 -0.78 10.79
N LYS A 205 -17.47 -1.91 10.10
CA LYS A 205 -18.36 -3.07 10.25
C LYS A 205 -18.35 -3.61 11.68
N GLU A 206 -17.15 -3.83 12.28
CA GLU A 206 -17.03 -4.28 13.66
C GLU A 206 -17.79 -3.35 14.62
N ALA A 207 -17.60 -2.03 14.53
CA ALA A 207 -18.27 -1.04 15.36
C ALA A 207 -19.78 -0.99 15.11
N TYR A 208 -20.21 -1.07 13.87
CA TYR A 208 -21.63 -1.12 13.50
C TYR A 208 -22.34 -2.36 14.05
N ASN A 209 -21.68 -3.53 13.97
CA ASN A 209 -22.27 -4.78 14.44
C ASN A 209 -22.42 -4.86 15.97
N VAL A 210 -21.71 -4.02 16.75
CA VAL A 210 -21.97 -3.86 18.17
C VAL A 210 -23.39 -3.30 18.43
N ILE A 211 -23.87 -2.43 17.53
CA ILE A 211 -25.18 -1.78 17.62
C ILE A 211 -26.26 -2.61 16.90
N ASN A 212 -25.90 -3.23 15.77
CA ASN A 212 -26.77 -4.00 14.90
C ASN A 212 -26.26 -5.44 14.70
N PRO A 213 -26.30 -6.31 15.72
CA PRO A 213 -25.69 -7.64 15.69
C PRO A 213 -26.34 -8.62 14.69
N ASP A 214 -27.56 -8.35 14.27
CA ASP A 214 -28.31 -9.17 13.31
C ASP A 214 -28.03 -8.78 11.83
N MET A 215 -27.13 -7.79 11.60
CA MET A 215 -26.67 -7.43 10.26
C MET A 215 -25.48 -8.25 9.83
N ALA A 216 -25.60 -8.93 8.68
CA ALA A 216 -24.51 -9.64 8.04
C ALA A 216 -23.85 -8.75 6.97
N ILE A 217 -22.66 -8.23 7.24
CA ILE A 217 -21.87 -7.44 6.28
C ILE A 217 -20.73 -8.30 5.76
N GLN A 218 -20.76 -8.59 4.46
CA GLN A 218 -19.72 -9.35 3.79
C GLN A 218 -18.81 -8.40 3.00
N ILE A 219 -17.52 -8.35 3.32
CA ILE A 219 -16.53 -7.53 2.63
C ILE A 219 -15.65 -8.43 1.74
N GLN A 220 -15.57 -8.12 0.46
CA GLN A 220 -14.76 -8.81 -0.55
C GLN A 220 -13.67 -7.87 -1.04
N GLN A 221 -12.45 -8.12 -0.59
CA GLN A 221 -11.30 -7.33 -1.02
C GLN A 221 -10.93 -7.66 -2.46
N SER A 222 -10.76 -6.60 -3.26
CA SER A 222 -10.21 -6.64 -4.62
C SER A 222 -9.46 -5.32 -4.90
N ASP A 223 -9.58 -4.78 -6.09
CA ASP A 223 -9.15 -3.43 -6.46
C ASP A 223 -10.33 -2.47 -6.65
N SER A 224 -10.04 -1.17 -6.79
CA SER A 224 -11.09 -0.15 -6.92
C SER A 224 -11.93 -0.30 -8.18
N THR A 225 -11.33 -0.67 -9.31
CA THR A 225 -12.04 -0.82 -10.58
C THR A 225 -12.99 -2.03 -10.53
N THR A 226 -12.53 -3.14 -9.96
CA THR A 226 -13.35 -4.33 -9.71
C THR A 226 -14.52 -3.99 -8.79
N GLY A 227 -14.28 -3.28 -7.66
CA GLY A 227 -15.34 -2.88 -6.75
C GLY A 227 -16.41 -1.99 -7.39
N MET A 228 -16.00 -1.03 -8.22
CA MET A 228 -16.95 -0.20 -8.96
C MET A 228 -17.74 -1.03 -9.99
N THR A 229 -17.07 -1.95 -10.70
CA THR A 229 -17.71 -2.85 -11.65
C THR A 229 -18.74 -3.77 -10.98
N ASP A 230 -18.41 -4.32 -9.82
CA ASP A 230 -19.31 -5.16 -9.04
C ASP A 230 -20.56 -4.38 -8.60
N ALA A 231 -20.40 -3.15 -8.15
CA ALA A 231 -21.53 -2.29 -7.81
C ALA A 231 -22.40 -1.94 -9.03
N ILE A 232 -21.79 -1.60 -10.17
CA ILE A 232 -22.51 -1.35 -11.44
C ILE A 232 -23.34 -2.56 -11.84
N ASN A 233 -22.77 -3.77 -11.69
CA ASN A 233 -23.42 -5.02 -12.09
C ASN A 233 -24.40 -5.57 -11.02
N GLY A 234 -24.50 -4.93 -9.85
CA GLY A 234 -25.33 -5.38 -8.74
C GLY A 234 -24.83 -6.67 -8.06
N ILE A 235 -23.53 -6.98 -8.21
CA ILE A 235 -22.85 -8.09 -7.52
C ILE A 235 -22.60 -7.70 -6.06
N SER A 236 -22.29 -6.43 -5.80
CA SER A 236 -22.21 -5.86 -4.47
C SER A 236 -23.17 -4.69 -4.30
N ASP A 237 -23.66 -4.51 -3.06
CA ASP A 237 -24.54 -3.40 -2.68
C ASP A 237 -23.75 -2.08 -2.60
N ILE A 238 -22.48 -2.18 -2.21
CA ILE A 238 -21.56 -1.05 -2.05
C ILE A 238 -20.22 -1.41 -2.69
N GLY A 239 -19.74 -0.56 -3.60
CA GLY A 239 -18.37 -0.61 -4.11
C GLY A 239 -17.42 0.28 -3.30
N MET A 240 -16.13 -0.10 -3.17
CA MET A 240 -15.09 0.69 -2.48
C MET A 240 -14.00 1.13 -3.45
N ALA A 241 -13.64 2.41 -3.43
CA ALA A 241 -12.53 2.95 -4.21
C ALA A 241 -11.61 3.85 -3.38
N SER A 242 -10.31 3.72 -3.59
CA SER A 242 -9.27 4.58 -3.00
C SER A 242 -8.76 5.63 -4.00
N ARG A 243 -9.66 6.21 -4.73
CA ARG A 243 -9.51 7.30 -5.70
C ARG A 243 -10.86 7.96 -5.95
N GLU A 244 -10.84 9.08 -6.67
CA GLU A 244 -12.07 9.57 -7.28
C GLU A 244 -12.66 8.55 -8.25
N LEU A 245 -13.98 8.52 -8.36
CA LEU A 245 -14.64 7.71 -9.38
C LEU A 245 -14.34 8.29 -10.76
N LYS A 246 -14.15 7.41 -11.73
CA LYS A 246 -14.03 7.80 -13.14
C LYS A 246 -15.37 8.31 -13.66
N GLU A 247 -15.36 9.13 -14.71
CA GLU A 247 -16.60 9.69 -15.27
C GLU A 247 -17.59 8.61 -15.74
N GLU A 248 -17.06 7.52 -16.33
CA GLU A 248 -17.89 6.39 -16.74
C GLU A 248 -18.52 5.65 -15.54
N GLU A 249 -17.84 5.64 -14.37
CA GLU A 249 -18.38 5.05 -13.15
C GLU A 249 -19.46 5.95 -12.53
N LYS A 250 -19.25 7.28 -12.52
CA LYS A 250 -20.22 8.27 -12.03
C LYS A 250 -21.51 8.29 -12.83
N ALA A 251 -21.49 7.88 -14.10
CA ALA A 251 -22.69 7.76 -14.92
C ALA A 251 -23.69 6.69 -14.37
N SER A 252 -23.20 5.74 -13.59
CA SER A 252 -23.99 4.62 -13.06
C SER A 252 -24.02 4.53 -11.55
N LEU A 253 -23.09 5.17 -10.87
CA LEU A 253 -22.89 5.08 -9.42
C LEU A 253 -22.96 6.44 -8.76
N THR A 254 -23.52 6.46 -7.55
CA THR A 254 -23.50 7.62 -6.65
C THR A 254 -22.34 7.47 -5.67
N PRO A 255 -21.28 8.31 -5.76
CA PRO A 255 -20.16 8.25 -4.84
C PRO A 255 -20.47 8.94 -3.51
N THR A 256 -19.87 8.41 -2.45
CA THR A 256 -19.86 9.00 -1.11
C THR A 256 -18.44 8.95 -0.56
N VAL A 257 -17.85 10.11 -0.29
CA VAL A 257 -16.54 10.19 0.35
C VAL A 257 -16.69 9.87 1.83
N ILE A 258 -15.96 8.86 2.31
CA ILE A 258 -16.02 8.41 3.71
C ILE A 258 -14.82 8.85 4.54
N ALA A 259 -13.67 9.11 3.90
CA ALA A 259 -12.45 9.56 4.53
C ALA A 259 -11.50 10.22 3.51
N LEU A 260 -10.48 10.93 3.99
CA LEU A 260 -9.27 11.20 3.23
C LEU A 260 -8.15 10.31 3.74
N ASP A 261 -7.27 9.89 2.83
CA ASP A 261 -6.13 9.03 3.12
C ASP A 261 -4.87 9.55 2.43
N GLY A 262 -3.74 9.45 3.12
CA GLY A 262 -2.42 9.70 2.52
C GLY A 262 -1.93 8.49 1.72
N ILE A 263 -1.08 8.72 0.72
CA ILE A 263 -0.29 7.69 0.07
C ILE A 263 1.12 7.78 0.62
N ALA A 264 1.50 6.83 1.48
CA ALA A 264 2.85 6.76 2.03
C ALA A 264 3.79 6.08 1.03
N ILE A 265 4.94 6.71 0.77
CA ILE A 265 6.07 6.06 0.11
C ILE A 265 6.79 5.26 1.17
N ILE A 266 6.96 3.97 0.94
CA ILE A 266 7.53 3.05 1.91
C ILE A 266 8.79 2.37 1.38
N VAL A 267 9.73 2.17 2.29
CA VAL A 267 10.96 1.41 2.07
C VAL A 267 11.17 0.41 3.20
N ASN A 268 12.11 -0.51 3.02
CA ASN A 268 12.54 -1.40 4.09
C ASN A 268 13.11 -0.61 5.28
N ASN A 269 12.94 -1.12 6.49
CA ASN A 269 13.44 -0.46 7.72
C ASN A 269 14.97 -0.25 7.71
N GLU A 270 15.72 -1.09 6.99
CA GLU A 270 17.18 -1.00 6.85
C GLU A 270 17.62 0.05 5.81
N ASN A 271 16.71 0.56 4.98
CA ASN A 271 17.04 1.57 3.98
C ASN A 271 17.49 2.87 4.65
N ALA A 272 18.61 3.49 4.19
CA ALA A 272 19.16 4.70 4.79
C ALA A 272 18.36 5.97 4.44
N ILE A 273 17.62 5.97 3.33
CA ILE A 273 16.85 7.13 2.87
C ILE A 273 15.68 7.40 3.83
N THR A 274 15.45 8.66 4.14
CA THR A 274 14.38 9.12 5.03
C THR A 274 13.45 10.15 4.40
N ASP A 275 13.85 10.73 3.26
CA ASP A 275 13.12 11.76 2.54
C ASP A 275 13.36 11.63 1.03
N MET A 276 12.35 11.88 0.24
CA MET A 276 12.44 11.98 -1.21
C MET A 276 11.57 13.13 -1.72
N SER A 277 12.11 13.87 -2.70
CA SER A 277 11.26 14.84 -3.39
C SER A 277 10.29 14.16 -4.34
N MET A 278 9.21 14.86 -4.72
CA MET A 278 8.26 14.39 -5.73
C MET A 278 8.95 14.07 -7.06
N GLU A 279 9.97 14.86 -7.45
CA GLU A 279 10.76 14.61 -8.66
C GLU A 279 11.60 13.32 -8.54
N GLN A 280 12.19 13.06 -7.39
CA GLN A 280 12.92 11.81 -7.15
C GLN A 280 11.99 10.60 -7.19
N ILE A 281 10.81 10.69 -6.56
CA ILE A 281 9.79 9.63 -6.61
C ILE A 281 9.40 9.36 -8.06
N LYS A 282 9.08 10.41 -8.82
CA LYS A 282 8.80 10.27 -10.25
C LYS A 282 9.96 9.59 -10.99
N GLY A 283 11.20 10.10 -10.82
CA GLY A 283 12.39 9.55 -11.49
C GLY A 283 12.62 8.07 -11.20
N VAL A 284 12.37 7.62 -9.97
CA VAL A 284 12.44 6.20 -9.61
C VAL A 284 11.37 5.39 -10.33
N TYR A 285 10.13 5.85 -10.31
CA TYR A 285 9.02 5.08 -10.91
C TYR A 285 9.00 5.15 -12.44
N THR A 286 9.67 6.12 -13.07
CA THR A 286 9.85 6.18 -14.55
C THR A 286 11.16 5.51 -15.01
N GLY A 287 12.04 5.07 -14.09
CA GLY A 287 13.32 4.45 -14.41
C GLY A 287 14.44 5.44 -14.76
N GLU A 288 14.24 6.74 -14.53
CA GLU A 288 15.29 7.75 -14.66
C GLU A 288 16.33 7.66 -13.52
N ILE A 289 15.90 7.19 -12.35
CA ILE A 289 16.73 6.92 -11.18
C ILE A 289 16.59 5.44 -10.84
N THR A 290 17.67 4.68 -10.99
CA THR A 290 17.66 3.22 -10.82
C THR A 290 18.49 2.71 -9.64
N ALA A 291 19.24 3.59 -8.97
CA ALA A 291 20.09 3.22 -7.84
C ALA A 291 19.91 4.15 -6.64
N TRP A 292 19.95 3.59 -5.45
CA TRP A 292 19.82 4.32 -4.18
C TRP A 292 20.92 5.33 -3.97
N ASP A 293 22.15 5.04 -4.44
CA ASP A 293 23.29 5.95 -4.31
C ASP A 293 23.07 7.27 -5.05
N ALA A 294 22.28 7.27 -6.13
CA ALA A 294 21.92 8.49 -6.85
C ALA A 294 21.00 9.44 -6.04
N LEU A 295 20.35 8.93 -4.99
CA LEU A 295 19.49 9.70 -4.09
C LEU A 295 20.24 10.23 -2.86
N ALA A 296 21.34 9.58 -2.47
CA ALA A 296 22.13 9.96 -1.30
C ALA A 296 23.08 11.16 -1.55
N ALA A 297 23.26 11.57 -2.79
CA ALA A 297 24.26 12.56 -3.23
C ALA A 297 23.76 14.03 -3.22
N LYS A 298 22.74 14.38 -2.41
CA LYS A 298 22.27 15.78 -2.30
C LYS A 298 22.31 16.29 -0.88
#